data_008e338cff766c18f1418ba8156df426
#
_entry.id   008e338cff766c18f1418ba8156df426
#
_cell.length_a   1.000
_cell.length_b   1.000
_cell.length_c   1.000
_cell.angle_alpha   90.00
_cell.angle_beta   90.00
_cell.angle_gamma   90.00
#
_symmetry.space_group_name_H-M   'P 1'
#
loop_
_entity.id
_entity.type
_entity.pdbx_description
1 polymer ?
#
loop_
_entity_poly.entity_id
_entity_poly.type
_entity_poly.pdbx_seq_one_letter_code
_entity_poly.pdbx_strand_id
1 'polypeptide(L)'
;LNSFLSLNIENGILKVEAMPPSTHPELKPAVLLCIDDNEDVLECEKSFLESFGYTVLTAATGSKGLELASMHSVDLVIVDYFMPEMNGHEVAIAMRRLRPKAPIIMLSGALDVPEQALKWVDAFIAKDRLASQLLPVITQLRGCECLTPHSYEA
;
A
#
# COMPACT_ATOMS: atom_id res chain seq x y z
N LEU A 1 21.94 -14.79 2.90
CA LEU A 1 22.31 -16.09 2.28
C LEU A 1 21.51 -17.21 2.97
N ASN A 2 20.25 -17.37 2.59
CA ASN A 2 19.45 -18.51 3.03
C ASN A 2 19.51 -19.57 1.91
N SER A 3 20.45 -20.48 2.04
CA SER A 3 20.46 -21.69 1.21
C SER A 3 19.48 -22.69 1.83
N PHE A 4 18.34 -22.89 1.19
CA PHE A 4 17.45 -23.99 1.55
C PHE A 4 18.05 -25.28 0.99
N LEU A 5 18.39 -26.20 1.88
CA LEU A 5 18.88 -27.53 1.55
C LEU A 5 17.73 -28.52 1.71
N SER A 6 17.46 -29.33 0.69
CA SER A 6 16.57 -30.48 0.83
C SER A 6 17.39 -31.75 1.05
N LEU A 7 16.88 -32.59 1.95
CA LEU A 7 17.48 -33.90 2.25
C LEU A 7 16.68 -34.97 1.47
N ASN A 8 17.35 -35.64 0.57
CA ASN A 8 16.80 -36.80 -0.15
C ASN A 8 17.60 -38.06 0.17
N ILE A 9 16.92 -39.17 0.28
CA ILE A 9 17.54 -40.49 0.46
C ILE A 9 17.40 -41.25 -0.86
N GLU A 10 18.53 -41.45 -1.56
CA GLU A 10 18.62 -42.34 -2.69
C GLU A 10 19.58 -43.51 -2.38
N ASN A 11 19.09 -44.72 -2.53
CA ASN A 11 19.87 -45.95 -2.31
C ASN A 11 20.48 -46.05 -0.90
N GLY A 12 19.79 -45.54 0.12
CA GLY A 12 20.26 -45.57 1.50
C GLY A 12 21.36 -44.56 1.87
N ILE A 13 21.68 -43.67 0.93
CA ILE A 13 22.68 -42.61 1.13
C ILE A 13 21.95 -41.26 1.23
N LEU A 14 22.25 -40.51 2.29
CA LEU A 14 21.73 -39.15 2.50
C LEU A 14 22.46 -38.19 1.56
N LYS A 15 21.75 -37.66 0.58
CA LYS A 15 22.25 -36.59 -0.29
C LYS A 15 21.63 -35.27 0.09
N VAL A 16 22.47 -34.26 0.20
CA VAL A 16 22.06 -32.87 0.37
C VAL A 16 22.13 -32.22 -1.01
N GLU A 17 20.98 -31.89 -1.56
CA GLU A 17 20.91 -31.14 -2.82
C GLU A 17 20.49 -29.71 -2.55
N ALA A 18 21.17 -28.77 -3.20
CA ALA A 18 20.73 -27.40 -3.22
C ALA A 18 19.41 -27.35 -4.01
N MET A 19 18.34 -26.91 -3.40
CA MET A 19 17.09 -26.66 -4.09
C MET A 19 17.36 -25.62 -5.20
N PRO A 20 16.83 -25.83 -6.42
CA PRO A 20 16.83 -24.76 -7.40
C PRO A 20 16.13 -23.54 -6.76
N PRO A 21 16.58 -22.32 -7.07
CA PRO A 21 15.88 -21.14 -6.59
C PRO A 21 14.42 -21.33 -6.95
N SER A 22 13.56 -21.37 -5.91
CA SER A 22 12.14 -21.51 -6.11
C SER A 22 11.72 -20.40 -7.04
N THR A 23 11.21 -20.74 -8.22
CA THR A 23 10.58 -19.81 -9.14
C THR A 23 9.22 -19.42 -8.57
N HIS A 24 9.23 -18.81 -7.38
CA HIS A 24 8.13 -17.96 -6.99
C HIS A 24 8.25 -16.73 -7.89
N PRO A 25 7.23 -16.41 -8.67
CA PRO A 25 7.23 -15.11 -9.33
C PRO A 25 7.51 -14.11 -8.23
N GLU A 26 8.59 -13.34 -8.36
CA GLU A 26 8.85 -12.24 -7.44
C GLU A 26 7.60 -11.38 -7.47
N LEU A 27 6.81 -11.46 -6.41
CA LEU A 27 5.65 -10.61 -6.24
C LEU A 27 6.20 -9.19 -6.24
N LYS A 28 5.95 -8.47 -7.33
CA LYS A 28 6.35 -7.06 -7.41
C LYS A 28 5.77 -6.33 -6.21
N PRO A 29 6.56 -5.52 -5.51
CA PRO A 29 6.05 -4.72 -4.42
C PRO A 29 4.83 -3.93 -4.87
N ALA A 30 3.79 -3.90 -4.07
CA ALA A 30 2.63 -3.09 -4.37
C ALA A 30 2.99 -1.61 -4.35
N VAL A 31 2.43 -0.88 -5.30
CA VAL A 31 2.64 0.55 -5.47
C VAL A 31 1.52 1.31 -4.80
N LEU A 32 1.87 2.09 -3.79
CA LEU A 32 0.96 2.99 -3.08
C LEU A 32 1.20 4.42 -3.53
N LEU A 33 0.13 5.19 -3.70
CA LEU A 33 0.20 6.61 -4.03
C LEU A 33 -0.32 7.42 -2.84
N CYS A 34 0.53 8.22 -2.22
CA CYS A 34 0.19 9.14 -1.14
C CYS A 34 0.06 10.56 -1.66
N ILE A 35 -1.06 11.22 -1.37
CA ILE A 35 -1.38 12.58 -1.81
C ILE A 35 -1.73 13.42 -0.59
N ASP A 36 -0.89 14.37 -0.24
CA ASP A 36 -1.04 15.30 0.88
C ASP A 36 -0.25 16.59 0.56
N ASP A 37 -0.78 17.75 0.86
CA ASP A 37 -0.10 19.02 0.60
C ASP A 37 1.03 19.32 1.59
N ASN A 38 1.15 18.54 2.65
CA ASN A 38 2.22 18.62 3.61
C ASN A 38 3.35 17.63 3.25
N GLU A 39 4.47 18.15 2.77
CA GLU A 39 5.62 17.35 2.35
C GLU A 39 6.25 16.54 3.49
N ASP A 40 6.24 17.06 4.72
CA ASP A 40 6.76 16.34 5.90
C ASP A 40 5.90 15.10 6.21
N VAL A 41 4.58 15.21 6.05
CA VAL A 41 3.64 14.09 6.19
C VAL A 41 3.92 13.05 5.11
N LEU A 42 4.07 13.48 3.86
CA LEU A 42 4.39 12.57 2.73
C LEU A 42 5.70 11.82 2.96
N GLU A 43 6.74 12.49 3.45
CA GLU A 43 8.02 11.86 3.73
C GLU A 43 7.91 10.82 4.86
N CYS A 44 7.18 11.15 5.92
CA CYS A 44 6.89 10.21 7.01
C CYS A 44 6.09 9.00 6.54
N GLU A 45 5.01 9.20 5.78
CA GLU A 45 4.19 8.12 5.23
C GLU A 45 5.00 7.22 4.30
N LYS A 46 5.79 7.83 3.41
CA LYS A 46 6.66 7.10 2.50
C LYS A 46 7.65 6.23 3.25
N SER A 47 8.42 6.80 4.17
CA SER A 47 9.42 6.07 4.95
C SER A 47 8.78 4.92 5.74
N PHE A 48 7.63 5.18 6.35
CA PHE A 48 6.89 4.17 7.10
C PHE A 48 6.43 3.01 6.21
N LEU A 49 5.77 3.30 5.10
CA LEU A 49 5.23 2.27 4.21
C LEU A 49 6.32 1.50 3.47
N GLU A 50 7.40 2.17 3.05
CA GLU A 50 8.55 1.51 2.42
C GLU A 50 9.25 0.54 3.38
N SER A 51 9.24 0.81 4.68
CA SER A 51 9.78 -0.11 5.69
C SER A 51 9.03 -1.44 5.77
N PHE A 52 7.79 -1.49 5.25
CA PHE A 52 6.98 -2.71 5.13
C PHE A 52 7.00 -3.33 3.73
N GLY A 53 7.88 -2.87 2.86
CA GLY A 53 8.12 -3.46 1.54
C GLY A 53 7.23 -2.91 0.42
N TYR A 54 6.47 -1.83 0.64
CA TYR A 54 5.72 -1.15 -0.41
C TYR A 54 6.63 -0.25 -1.25
N THR A 55 6.25 -0.02 -2.50
CA THR A 55 6.78 1.07 -3.31
C THR A 55 5.84 2.26 -3.16
N VAL A 56 6.34 3.42 -2.80
CA VAL A 56 5.51 4.60 -2.50
C VAL A 56 5.81 5.74 -3.46
N LEU A 57 4.77 6.20 -4.16
CA LEU A 57 4.76 7.44 -4.92
C LEU A 57 4.11 8.52 -4.08
N THR A 58 4.63 9.73 -4.13
CA THR A 58 4.12 10.88 -3.38
C THR A 58 3.75 12.03 -4.31
N ALA A 59 2.69 12.73 -3.97
CA ALA A 59 2.22 13.91 -4.69
C ALA A 59 1.76 14.98 -3.69
N ALA A 60 2.26 16.20 -3.83
CA ALA A 60 1.89 17.33 -2.97
C ALA A 60 0.59 18.04 -3.41
N THR A 61 0.01 17.64 -4.52
CA THR A 61 -1.27 18.17 -5.05
C THR A 61 -2.14 17.06 -5.62
N GLY A 62 -3.45 17.27 -5.64
CA GLY A 62 -4.38 16.33 -6.28
C GLY A 62 -4.08 16.13 -7.77
N SER A 63 -3.78 17.22 -8.49
CA SER A 63 -3.43 17.15 -9.92
C SER A 63 -2.19 16.32 -10.18
N LYS A 64 -1.14 16.47 -9.36
CA LYS A 64 0.07 15.65 -9.47
C LYS A 64 -0.19 14.19 -9.13
N GLY A 65 -1.04 13.93 -8.16
CA GLY A 65 -1.48 12.57 -7.83
C GLY A 65 -2.19 11.88 -8.99
N LEU A 66 -3.10 12.58 -9.66
CA LEU A 66 -3.78 12.06 -10.85
C LEU A 66 -2.82 11.83 -12.02
N GLU A 67 -1.85 12.72 -12.23
CA GLU A 67 -0.82 12.55 -13.24
C GLU A 67 0.00 11.27 -12.97
N LEU A 68 0.49 11.08 -11.75
CA LEU A 68 1.24 9.88 -11.37
C LEU A 68 0.40 8.61 -11.54
N ALA A 69 -0.87 8.64 -11.17
CA ALA A 69 -1.77 7.50 -11.35
C ALA A 69 -2.05 7.19 -12.83
N SER A 70 -1.94 8.16 -13.73
CA SER A 70 -2.06 7.93 -15.17
C SER A 70 -0.82 7.27 -15.77
N MET A 71 0.35 7.56 -15.21
CA MET A 71 1.66 7.10 -15.71
C MET A 71 2.12 5.78 -15.09
N HIS A 72 1.63 5.43 -13.91
CA HIS A 72 2.06 4.26 -13.15
C HIS A 72 0.88 3.36 -12.79
N SER A 73 1.14 2.06 -12.66
CA SER A 73 0.18 1.13 -12.09
C SER A 73 0.16 1.32 -10.57
N VAL A 74 -0.90 1.95 -10.07
CA VAL A 74 -1.13 2.19 -8.64
C VAL A 74 -2.07 1.14 -8.10
N ASP A 75 -1.68 0.49 -7.01
CA ASP A 75 -2.46 -0.58 -6.37
C ASP A 75 -3.39 -0.06 -5.28
N LEU A 76 -3.09 1.09 -4.67
CA LEU A 76 -3.90 1.74 -3.66
C LEU A 76 -3.54 3.22 -3.56
N VAL A 77 -4.52 4.07 -3.28
CA VAL A 77 -4.36 5.51 -3.11
C VAL A 77 -4.67 5.91 -1.68
N ILE A 78 -3.83 6.75 -1.10
CA ILE A 78 -4.02 7.40 0.19
C ILE A 78 -4.07 8.89 -0.08
N VAL A 79 -5.16 9.55 0.29
CA VAL A 79 -5.37 10.96 -0.04
C VAL A 79 -5.85 11.75 1.18
N ASP A 80 -5.22 12.90 1.43
CA ASP A 80 -5.73 13.86 2.42
C ASP A 80 -6.98 14.57 1.90
N TYR A 81 -7.96 14.77 2.79
CA TYR A 81 -9.18 15.48 2.42
C TYR A 81 -8.96 16.97 2.20
N PHE A 82 -8.24 17.61 3.11
CA PHE A 82 -8.02 19.05 3.09
C PHE A 82 -6.74 19.42 2.34
N MET A 83 -6.89 19.77 1.08
CA MET A 83 -5.80 20.26 0.24
C MET A 83 -6.27 21.52 -0.50
N PRO A 84 -5.33 22.47 -0.82
CA PRO A 84 -5.62 23.59 -1.69
C PRO A 84 -5.99 23.16 -3.10
N GLU A 85 -6.74 23.96 -3.82
CA GLU A 85 -7.12 23.82 -5.23
C GLU A 85 -8.03 22.62 -5.53
N MET A 86 -7.63 21.40 -5.15
CA MET A 86 -8.39 20.18 -5.34
C MET A 86 -8.38 19.39 -4.04
N ASN A 87 -9.54 19.21 -3.40
CA ASN A 87 -9.65 18.45 -2.18
C ASN A 87 -9.68 16.92 -2.41
N GLY A 88 -9.57 16.15 -1.34
CA GLY A 88 -9.55 14.68 -1.42
C GLY A 88 -10.81 14.07 -2.04
N HIS A 89 -11.98 14.70 -1.91
CA HIS A 89 -13.21 14.24 -2.55
C HIS A 89 -13.12 14.35 -4.08
N GLU A 90 -12.67 15.48 -4.59
CA GLU A 90 -12.48 15.71 -6.02
C GLU A 90 -11.43 14.75 -6.59
N VAL A 91 -10.34 14.53 -5.88
CA VAL A 91 -9.33 13.52 -6.22
C VAL A 91 -9.95 12.13 -6.28
N ALA A 92 -10.73 11.73 -5.27
CA ALA A 92 -11.35 10.41 -5.22
C ALA A 92 -12.29 10.16 -6.40
N ILE A 93 -13.11 11.14 -6.77
CA ILE A 93 -14.00 11.06 -7.95
C ILE A 93 -13.19 10.85 -9.24
N ALA A 94 -12.16 11.66 -9.45
CA ALA A 94 -11.30 11.56 -10.63
C ALA A 94 -10.53 10.24 -10.65
N MET A 95 -10.04 9.80 -9.50
CA MET A 95 -9.31 8.54 -9.34
C MET A 95 -10.18 7.32 -9.67
N ARG A 96 -11.45 7.32 -9.26
CA ARG A 96 -12.40 6.25 -9.61
C ARG A 96 -12.61 6.09 -11.10
N ARG A 97 -12.54 7.18 -11.85
CA ARG A 97 -12.62 7.15 -13.33
C ARG A 97 -11.33 6.64 -13.95
N LEU A 98 -10.20 7.04 -13.38
CA LEU A 98 -8.87 6.72 -13.90
C LEU A 98 -8.42 5.30 -13.53
N ARG A 99 -8.67 4.90 -12.28
CA ARG A 99 -8.29 3.61 -11.69
C ARG A 99 -9.46 3.01 -10.90
N PRO A 100 -10.49 2.47 -11.59
CA PRO A 100 -11.73 2.02 -10.94
C PRO A 100 -11.54 0.95 -9.88
N LYS A 101 -10.48 0.14 -10.00
CA LYS A 101 -10.19 -0.98 -9.12
C LYS A 101 -9.23 -0.66 -7.98
N ALA A 102 -8.53 0.47 -8.03
CA ALA A 102 -7.60 0.86 -6.96
C ALA A 102 -8.39 1.31 -5.72
N PRO A 103 -8.22 0.66 -4.57
CA PRO A 103 -8.81 1.13 -3.32
C PRO A 103 -8.32 2.54 -2.97
N ILE A 104 -9.18 3.33 -2.35
CA ILE A 104 -8.88 4.70 -1.92
C ILE A 104 -9.11 4.79 -0.42
N ILE A 105 -8.08 5.20 0.31
CA ILE A 105 -8.13 5.58 1.72
C ILE A 105 -8.10 7.10 1.81
N MET A 106 -9.07 7.68 2.48
CA MET A 106 -9.09 9.11 2.77
C MET A 106 -8.58 9.37 4.18
N LEU A 107 -7.69 10.33 4.30
CA LEU A 107 -7.18 10.81 5.59
C LEU A 107 -7.76 12.18 5.90
N SER A 108 -8.01 12.45 7.16
CA SER A 108 -8.32 13.81 7.63
C SER A 108 -7.94 14.01 9.07
N GLY A 109 -7.40 15.20 9.37
CA GLY A 109 -7.20 15.67 10.75
C GLY A 109 -8.46 16.20 11.40
N ALA A 110 -9.51 16.47 10.62
CA ALA A 110 -10.81 16.93 11.11
C ALA A 110 -11.86 15.83 11.02
N LEU A 111 -12.80 15.84 11.96
CA LEU A 111 -13.91 14.88 11.99
C LEU A 111 -15.04 15.24 11.01
N ASP A 112 -15.01 16.43 10.44
CA ASP A 112 -16.11 17.00 9.64
C ASP A 112 -15.91 16.73 8.13
N VAL A 113 -15.60 15.51 7.77
CA VAL A 113 -15.62 15.12 6.35
C VAL A 113 -17.08 14.82 5.96
N PRO A 114 -17.61 15.48 4.90
CA PRO A 114 -18.98 15.25 4.47
C PRO A 114 -19.21 13.79 4.07
N GLU A 115 -20.35 13.23 4.46
CA GLU A 115 -20.73 11.84 4.08
C GLU A 115 -20.67 11.61 2.57
N GLN A 116 -20.94 12.62 1.78
CA GLN A 116 -20.87 12.54 0.31
C GLN A 116 -19.45 12.25 -0.18
N ALA A 117 -18.43 12.77 0.51
CA ALA A 117 -17.03 12.46 0.18
C ALA A 117 -16.67 11.01 0.49
N LEU A 118 -17.23 10.46 1.56
CA LEU A 118 -16.98 9.09 1.98
C LEU A 118 -17.54 8.03 1.04
N LYS A 119 -18.52 8.36 0.22
CA LYS A 119 -19.10 7.44 -0.79
C LYS A 119 -18.12 7.04 -1.90
N TRP A 120 -17.09 7.84 -2.10
CA TRP A 120 -16.11 7.63 -3.17
C TRP A 120 -14.84 6.92 -2.72
N VAL A 121 -14.73 6.63 -1.43
CA VAL A 121 -13.56 6.00 -0.82
C VAL A 121 -13.93 4.66 -0.20
N ASP A 122 -12.94 3.79 -0.04
CA ASP A 122 -13.11 2.46 0.54
C ASP A 122 -12.89 2.46 2.04
N ALA A 123 -12.12 3.41 2.54
CA ALA A 123 -11.89 3.61 3.96
C ALA A 123 -11.58 5.07 4.29
N PHE A 124 -11.87 5.44 5.53
CA PHE A 124 -11.52 6.71 6.13
C PHE A 124 -10.70 6.47 7.39
N ILE A 125 -9.61 7.21 7.55
CA ILE A 125 -8.76 7.16 8.74
C ILE A 125 -8.55 8.58 9.26
N ALA A 126 -8.84 8.80 10.53
CA ALA A 126 -8.47 10.04 11.20
C ALA A 126 -6.94 10.10 11.39
N LYS A 127 -6.31 11.24 11.10
CA LYS A 127 -4.84 11.38 11.12
C LYS A 127 -4.22 11.08 12.49
N ASP A 128 -4.93 11.26 13.57
CA ASP A 128 -4.51 10.88 14.94
C ASP A 128 -4.41 9.36 15.14
N ARG A 129 -5.06 8.57 14.29
CA ARG A 129 -5.06 7.10 14.32
C ARG A 129 -4.24 6.45 13.19
N LEU A 130 -3.57 7.26 12.40
CA LEU A 130 -2.85 6.80 11.20
C LEU A 130 -1.85 5.69 11.52
N ALA A 131 -1.01 5.87 12.54
CA ALA A 131 0.02 4.92 12.92
C ALA A 131 -0.52 3.53 13.29
N SER A 132 -1.72 3.45 13.87
CA SER A 132 -2.32 2.19 14.32
C SER A 132 -3.25 1.55 13.29
N GLN A 133 -3.84 2.34 12.39
CA GLN A 133 -4.89 1.86 11.48
C GLN A 133 -4.45 1.71 10.03
N LEU A 134 -3.42 2.42 9.59
CA LEU A 134 -3.07 2.46 8.17
C LEU A 134 -2.70 1.09 7.60
N LEU A 135 -1.77 0.38 8.21
CA LEU A 135 -1.35 -0.95 7.72
C LEU A 135 -2.47 -1.99 7.77
N PRO A 136 -3.24 -2.15 8.86
CA PRO A 136 -4.37 -3.05 8.88
C PRO A 136 -5.41 -2.76 7.78
N VAL A 137 -5.71 -1.48 7.53
CA VAL A 137 -6.67 -1.08 6.48
C VAL A 137 -6.11 -1.34 5.09
N ILE A 138 -4.85 -1.04 4.82
CA ILE A 138 -4.21 -1.37 3.54
C ILE A 138 -4.28 -2.88 3.29
N THR A 139 -3.91 -3.69 4.27
CA THR A 139 -3.95 -5.15 4.18
C THR A 139 -5.36 -5.67 3.91
N GLN A 140 -6.37 -5.13 4.59
CA GLN A 140 -7.76 -5.50 4.41
C GLN A 140 -8.27 -5.14 3.00
N LEU A 141 -7.98 -3.95 2.51
CA LEU A 141 -8.48 -3.46 1.22
C LEU A 141 -7.81 -4.15 0.03
N ARG A 142 -6.57 -4.56 0.16
CA ARG A 142 -5.86 -5.27 -0.89
C ARG A 142 -6.24 -6.75 -0.99
N GLY A 143 -7.06 -7.25 -0.04
CA GLY A 143 -7.30 -8.68 0.14
C GLY A 143 -6.04 -9.37 0.66
N CYS A 144 -6.21 -10.48 1.38
CA CYS A 144 -5.10 -11.26 1.91
C CYS A 144 -4.28 -11.92 0.79
N GLU A 145 -3.47 -11.20 0.08
CA GLU A 145 -2.20 -11.75 -0.38
C GLU A 145 -1.24 -11.59 0.79
N CYS A 146 -1.40 -12.54 1.71
CA CYS A 146 -0.69 -12.54 2.97
C CYS A 146 0.80 -12.55 2.76
N LEU A 147 1.45 -11.44 3.08
CA LEU A 147 2.67 -11.54 3.82
C LEU A 147 2.26 -11.96 5.25
N THR A 148 1.99 -13.24 5.46
CA THR A 148 1.98 -13.78 6.80
C THR A 148 3.36 -13.52 7.36
N PRO A 149 3.51 -12.74 8.43
CA PRO A 149 4.74 -12.83 9.18
C PRO A 149 4.83 -14.29 9.58
N HIS A 150 5.92 -14.95 9.21
CA HIS A 150 6.22 -16.25 9.76
C HIS A 150 6.06 -16.13 11.27
N SER A 151 5.03 -16.77 11.79
CA SER A 151 4.91 -17.04 13.21
C SER A 151 6.19 -17.76 13.59
N TYR A 152 7.03 -17.06 14.30
CA TYR A 152 8.01 -17.71 15.14
C TYR A 152 7.22 -18.40 16.25
N GLU A 153 6.80 -19.60 16.00
CA GLU A 153 6.51 -20.50 17.11
C GLU A 153 7.85 -20.90 17.71
N ALA A 154 8.04 -20.44 18.91
CA ALA A 154 9.10 -20.89 19.78
C ALA A 154 8.88 -22.33 20.20
#